data_798827e3363f7fb3f5642e324355c03d
#
_entry.id   798827e3363f7fb3f5642e324355c03d
#
_cell.length_a   1.000
_cell.length_b   1.000
_cell.length_c   1.000
_cell.angle_alpha   90.00
_cell.angle_beta   90.00
_cell.angle_gamma   90.00
#
_symmetry.space_group_name_H-M   'P 1'
#
loop_
_entity.id
_entity.type
_entity.pdbx_description
1 polymer ?
#
loop_
_entity_poly.entity_id
_entity_poly.type
_entity_poly.pdbx_seq_one_letter_code
_entity_poly.pdbx_strand_id
1 'polypeptide(L)'
;MDILYGLSTHPQTVSWVRKAYDLTPYLGEIARFSYLTNTLGVAMAIPAVLTGAVELMALIKRQDILNKLQKSEDKADVAKRMHRKVKVGLTHAVLNDVGVFAAGFNWWTRRSTAGNAPTDVNILVSSICLPLLMLAASLGGMLVYGYGVGVRRQGATRRLKEEGKAE
;
A
#
# COMPACT_ATOMS: atom_id res chain seq x y z
N MET A 1 -0.38 -15.72 -2.39
CA MET A 1 -0.81 -16.92 -3.13
C MET A 1 0.17 -17.32 -4.24
N ASP A 2 0.70 -16.39 -5.06
CA ASP A 2 1.69 -16.72 -6.12
C ASP A 2 2.96 -17.36 -5.55
N ILE A 3 3.45 -16.87 -4.41
CA ILE A 3 4.60 -17.46 -3.70
C ILE A 3 4.30 -18.90 -3.26
N LEU A 4 3.10 -19.16 -2.71
CA LEU A 4 2.69 -20.49 -2.32
C LEU A 4 2.60 -21.43 -3.52
N TYR A 5 2.05 -20.95 -4.65
CA TYR A 5 2.05 -21.69 -5.92
C TYR A 5 3.48 -22.02 -6.35
N GLY A 6 4.38 -21.03 -6.37
CA GLY A 6 5.78 -21.20 -6.73
C GLY A 6 6.51 -22.22 -5.85
N LEU A 7 6.35 -22.14 -4.52
CA LEU A 7 6.92 -23.10 -3.59
C LEU A 7 6.42 -24.54 -3.82
N SER A 8 5.16 -24.68 -4.29
CA SER A 8 4.53 -25.99 -4.54
C SER A 8 4.85 -26.58 -5.90
N THR A 9 5.41 -25.79 -6.83
CA THR A 9 5.73 -26.22 -8.20
C THR A 9 7.22 -26.25 -8.48
N HIS A 10 8.03 -25.46 -7.77
CA HIS A 10 9.46 -25.36 -8.04
C HIS A 10 10.21 -26.65 -7.60
N PRO A 11 11.11 -27.22 -8.44
CA PRO A 11 11.77 -28.50 -8.18
C PRO A 11 12.51 -28.60 -6.85
N GLN A 12 13.10 -27.49 -6.37
CA GLN A 12 13.86 -27.47 -5.12
C GLN A 12 13.01 -27.44 -3.86
N THR A 13 11.79 -26.92 -3.94
CA THR A 13 10.92 -26.68 -2.77
C THR A 13 9.72 -27.61 -2.70
N VAL A 14 9.30 -28.19 -3.83
CA VAL A 14 8.11 -29.05 -3.92
C VAL A 14 8.18 -30.24 -2.97
N SER A 15 9.36 -30.84 -2.77
CA SER A 15 9.55 -31.98 -1.87
C SER A 15 9.33 -31.61 -0.39
N TRP A 16 9.74 -30.42 0.01
CA TRP A 16 9.54 -29.90 1.37
C TRP A 16 8.08 -29.56 1.64
N VAL A 17 7.43 -28.85 0.69
CA VAL A 17 6.02 -28.47 0.79
C VAL A 17 5.15 -29.72 0.83
N ARG A 18 5.41 -30.71 -0.04
CA ARG A 18 4.65 -31.99 -0.09
C ARG A 18 4.78 -32.81 1.19
N LYS A 19 5.94 -32.76 1.88
CA LYS A 19 6.09 -33.41 3.19
C LYS A 19 5.21 -32.78 4.28
N ALA A 20 4.99 -31.47 4.21
CA ALA A 20 4.15 -30.76 5.17
C ALA A 20 2.67 -30.86 4.79
N TYR A 21 2.34 -30.64 3.52
CA TYR A 21 0.98 -30.69 2.98
C TYR A 21 1.02 -30.86 1.46
N ASP A 22 0.32 -31.85 0.92
CA ASP A 22 0.23 -32.03 -0.53
C ASP A 22 -0.78 -31.08 -1.14
N LEU A 23 -0.29 -29.98 -1.71
CA LEU A 23 -1.07 -28.95 -2.39
C LEU A 23 -1.30 -29.26 -3.87
N THR A 24 -0.73 -30.34 -4.41
CA THR A 24 -0.81 -30.69 -5.83
C THR A 24 -2.25 -30.71 -6.39
N PRO A 25 -3.25 -31.28 -5.69
CA PRO A 25 -4.62 -31.29 -6.17
C PRO A 25 -5.27 -29.90 -6.26
N TYR A 26 -4.74 -28.93 -5.51
CA TYR A 26 -5.33 -27.59 -5.36
C TYR A 26 -4.60 -26.51 -6.15
N LEU A 27 -3.56 -26.84 -6.91
CA LEU A 27 -2.76 -25.85 -7.63
C LEU A 27 -3.58 -25.00 -8.60
N GLY A 28 -4.55 -25.61 -9.30
CA GLY A 28 -5.45 -24.85 -10.19
C GLY A 28 -6.32 -23.84 -9.44
N GLU A 29 -6.87 -24.24 -8.29
CA GLU A 29 -7.70 -23.37 -7.46
C GLU A 29 -6.86 -22.25 -6.83
N ILE A 30 -5.65 -22.56 -6.35
CA ILE A 30 -4.70 -21.58 -5.82
C ILE A 30 -4.35 -20.54 -6.89
N ALA A 31 -4.06 -20.96 -8.12
CA ALA A 31 -3.77 -20.06 -9.22
C ALA A 31 -4.96 -19.15 -9.54
N ARG A 32 -6.14 -19.72 -9.70
CA ARG A 32 -7.38 -18.98 -10.01
C ARG A 32 -7.75 -18.00 -8.90
N PHE A 33 -7.72 -18.43 -7.64
CA PHE A 33 -8.02 -17.58 -6.49
C PHE A 33 -7.01 -16.43 -6.37
N SER A 34 -5.72 -16.74 -6.56
CA SER A 34 -4.67 -15.73 -6.59
C SER A 34 -4.90 -14.68 -7.67
N TYR A 35 -5.30 -15.09 -8.88
CA TYR A 35 -5.60 -14.17 -9.97
C TYR A 35 -6.81 -13.28 -9.65
N LEU A 36 -7.89 -13.85 -9.13
CA LEU A 36 -9.10 -13.10 -8.77
C LEU A 36 -8.83 -12.09 -7.65
N THR A 37 -8.10 -12.48 -6.61
CA THR A 37 -7.72 -11.56 -5.53
C THR A 37 -6.80 -10.45 -6.00
N ASN A 38 -5.86 -10.74 -6.91
CA ASN A 38 -5.03 -9.73 -7.54
C ASN A 38 -5.85 -8.76 -8.40
N THR A 39 -6.81 -9.26 -9.18
CA THR A 39 -7.73 -8.45 -10.00
C THR A 39 -8.54 -7.49 -9.12
N LEU A 40 -9.10 -7.99 -8.03
CA LEU A 40 -9.82 -7.17 -7.06
C LEU A 40 -8.89 -6.13 -6.42
N GLY A 41 -7.67 -6.51 -6.06
CA GLY A 41 -6.65 -5.60 -5.53
C GLY A 41 -6.32 -4.46 -6.48
N VAL A 42 -6.12 -4.74 -7.76
CA VAL A 42 -5.88 -3.72 -8.80
C VAL A 42 -7.08 -2.78 -8.95
N ALA A 43 -8.30 -3.32 -8.96
CA ALA A 43 -9.52 -2.52 -9.04
C ALA A 43 -9.68 -1.59 -7.82
N MET A 44 -9.41 -2.09 -6.62
CA MET A 44 -9.47 -1.30 -5.38
C MET A 44 -8.31 -0.31 -5.23
N ALA A 45 -7.20 -0.51 -5.91
CA ALA A 45 -6.08 0.42 -5.92
C ALA A 45 -6.43 1.76 -6.57
N ILE A 46 -7.33 1.79 -7.56
CA ILE A 46 -7.72 3.02 -8.26
C ILE A 46 -8.28 4.07 -7.29
N PRO A 47 -9.37 3.82 -6.53
CA PRO A 47 -9.87 4.78 -5.56
C PRO A 47 -8.86 5.08 -4.43
N ALA A 48 -8.06 4.09 -4.02
CA ALA A 48 -7.06 4.27 -2.98
C ALA A 48 -5.95 5.24 -3.41
N VAL A 49 -5.43 5.13 -4.63
CA VAL A 49 -4.42 6.03 -5.19
C VAL A 49 -4.99 7.44 -5.32
N LEU A 50 -6.23 7.60 -5.82
CA LEU A 50 -6.87 8.91 -5.97
C LEU A 50 -7.03 9.62 -4.62
N THR A 51 -7.55 8.92 -3.62
CA THR A 51 -7.73 9.50 -2.27
C THR A 51 -6.39 9.79 -1.59
N GLY A 52 -5.42 8.89 -1.74
CA GLY A 52 -4.06 9.08 -1.22
C GLY A 52 -3.35 10.28 -1.85
N ALA A 53 -3.48 10.50 -3.16
CA ALA A 53 -2.93 11.65 -3.86
C ALA A 53 -3.51 12.97 -3.33
N VAL A 54 -4.82 13.05 -3.12
CA VAL A 54 -5.49 14.23 -2.55
C VAL A 54 -4.95 14.55 -1.15
N GLU A 55 -4.81 13.54 -0.28
CA GLU A 55 -4.25 13.74 1.06
C GLU A 55 -2.79 14.17 1.04
N LEU A 56 -1.98 13.58 0.17
CA LEU A 56 -0.57 13.95 0.00
C LEU A 56 -0.42 15.39 -0.49
N MET A 57 -1.19 15.80 -1.50
CA MET A 57 -1.21 17.18 -1.98
C MET A 57 -1.60 18.17 -0.88
N ALA A 58 -2.58 17.83 -0.04
CA ALA A 58 -2.99 18.65 1.09
C ALA A 58 -1.86 18.79 2.13
N LEU A 59 -1.08 17.73 2.37
CA LEU A 59 0.09 17.77 3.26
C LEU A 59 1.20 18.67 2.70
N ILE A 60 1.51 18.56 1.41
CA ILE A 60 2.53 19.38 0.73
C ILE A 60 2.15 20.85 0.79
N LYS A 61 0.90 21.22 0.45
CA LYS A 61 0.41 22.60 0.53
C LYS A 61 0.53 23.18 1.95
N ARG A 62 0.23 22.39 2.98
CA ARG A 62 0.37 22.82 4.38
C ARG A 62 1.84 23.05 4.75
N GLN A 63 2.75 22.23 4.26
CA GLN A 63 4.18 22.44 4.47
C GLN A 63 4.66 23.73 3.85
N ASP A 64 4.24 24.05 2.61
CA ASP A 64 4.61 25.29 1.93
C ASP A 64 4.13 26.54 2.69
N ILE A 65 2.90 26.50 3.20
CA ILE A 65 2.36 27.60 4.02
C ILE A 65 3.18 27.77 5.30
N LEU A 66 3.51 26.69 6.00
CA LEU A 66 4.32 26.74 7.22
C LEU A 66 5.73 27.28 6.95
N ASN A 67 6.36 26.85 5.86
CA ASN A 67 7.69 27.34 5.46
C ASN A 67 7.67 28.85 5.18
N LYS A 68 6.62 29.38 4.57
CA LYS A 68 6.45 30.82 4.32
C LYS A 68 6.22 31.63 5.59
N LEU A 69 5.60 31.03 6.61
CA LEU A 69 5.30 31.68 7.89
C LEU A 69 6.43 31.54 8.92
N GLN A 70 7.52 30.87 8.60
CA GLN A 70 8.62 30.52 9.51
C GLN A 70 9.53 31.75 9.78
N LYS A 71 9.03 32.71 10.58
CA LYS A 71 9.81 33.87 11.10
C LYS A 71 10.05 33.83 12.61
N SER A 72 9.59 32.84 13.35
CA SER A 72 9.73 32.71 14.79
C SER A 72 10.20 31.29 15.19
N GLU A 73 11.01 31.17 16.25
CA GLU A 73 11.60 29.92 16.75
C GLU A 73 10.57 28.83 17.04
N ASP A 74 9.42 29.19 17.64
CA ASP A 74 8.33 28.25 17.93
C ASP A 74 7.75 27.55 16.67
N LYS A 75 7.91 28.17 15.51
CA LYS A 75 7.42 27.62 14.24
C LYS A 75 8.44 26.70 13.57
N ALA A 76 9.71 26.77 13.92
CA ALA A 76 10.76 25.94 13.34
C ALA A 76 10.56 24.46 13.65
N ASP A 77 10.19 24.08 14.86
CA ASP A 77 9.94 22.70 15.26
C ASP A 77 8.69 22.13 14.60
N VAL A 78 7.64 22.97 14.44
CA VAL A 78 6.42 22.58 13.72
C VAL A 78 6.73 22.33 12.24
N ALA A 79 7.51 23.18 11.59
CA ALA A 79 7.92 23.03 10.21
C ALA A 79 8.79 21.76 10.01
N LYS A 80 9.73 21.47 10.91
CA LYS A 80 10.57 20.27 10.88
C LYS A 80 9.74 18.98 11.02
N ARG A 81 8.75 18.98 11.92
CA ARG A 81 7.82 17.85 12.11
C ARG A 81 6.96 17.66 10.86
N MET A 82 6.47 18.73 10.23
CA MET A 82 5.69 18.68 9.00
C MET A 82 6.52 18.15 7.83
N HIS A 83 7.78 18.60 7.67
CA HIS A 83 8.68 18.11 6.65
C HIS A 83 8.90 16.58 6.76
N ARG A 84 9.14 16.07 7.98
CA ARG A 84 9.27 14.63 8.21
C ARG A 84 8.00 13.87 7.85
N LYS A 85 6.82 14.41 8.18
CA LYS A 85 5.51 13.84 7.84
C LYS A 85 5.29 13.74 6.34
N VAL A 86 5.61 14.79 5.58
CA VAL A 86 5.51 14.79 4.10
C VAL A 86 6.49 13.79 3.50
N LYS A 87 7.73 13.70 4.00
CA LYS A 87 8.70 12.72 3.55
C LYS A 87 8.19 11.28 3.74
N VAL A 88 7.66 10.95 4.91
CA VAL A 88 7.06 9.63 5.18
C VAL A 88 5.86 9.38 4.25
N GLY A 89 5.01 10.38 4.06
CA GLY A 89 3.85 10.28 3.15
C GLY A 89 4.26 10.02 1.70
N LEU A 90 5.27 10.72 1.21
CA LEU A 90 5.78 10.52 -0.14
C LEU A 90 6.41 9.12 -0.31
N THR A 91 7.23 8.68 0.65
CA THR A 91 7.83 7.34 0.61
C THR A 91 6.75 6.25 0.63
N HIS A 92 5.73 6.41 1.48
CA HIS A 92 4.58 5.49 1.52
C HIS A 92 3.86 5.44 0.17
N ALA A 93 3.58 6.60 -0.46
CA ALA A 93 2.92 6.68 -1.76
C ALA A 93 3.74 5.95 -2.85
N VAL A 94 5.04 6.26 -2.97
CA VAL A 94 5.92 5.64 -3.97
C VAL A 94 5.98 4.11 -3.81
N LEU A 95 6.11 3.60 -2.58
CA LEU A 95 6.14 2.15 -2.34
C LEU A 95 4.81 1.48 -2.70
N ASN A 96 3.68 2.13 -2.43
CA ASN A 96 2.37 1.60 -2.85
C ASN A 96 2.20 1.64 -4.36
N ASP A 97 2.63 2.72 -5.04
CA ASP A 97 2.55 2.82 -6.50
C ASP A 97 3.37 1.71 -7.17
N VAL A 98 4.59 1.42 -6.67
CA VAL A 98 5.38 0.27 -7.13
C VAL A 98 4.59 -1.04 -6.96
N GLY A 99 3.93 -1.24 -5.81
CA GLY A 99 3.07 -2.40 -5.57
C GLY A 99 1.88 -2.49 -6.53
N VAL A 100 1.22 -1.36 -6.82
CA VAL A 100 0.09 -1.28 -7.76
C VAL A 100 0.53 -1.60 -9.18
N PHE A 101 1.66 -1.06 -9.64
CA PHE A 101 2.22 -1.38 -10.96
C PHE A 101 2.59 -2.85 -11.08
N ALA A 102 3.20 -3.44 -10.06
CA ALA A 102 3.54 -4.85 -10.02
C ALA A 102 2.29 -5.74 -10.05
N ALA A 103 1.25 -5.39 -9.29
CA ALA A 103 -0.03 -6.09 -9.31
C ALA A 103 -0.72 -5.98 -10.69
N GLY A 104 -0.68 -4.80 -11.32
CA GLY A 104 -1.18 -4.57 -12.67
C GLY A 104 -0.42 -5.39 -13.72
N PHE A 105 0.91 -5.47 -13.61
CA PHE A 105 1.75 -6.32 -14.45
C PHE A 105 1.39 -7.80 -14.28
N ASN A 106 1.25 -8.30 -13.06
CA ASN A 106 0.85 -9.67 -12.78
C ASN A 106 -0.56 -9.98 -13.32
N TRP A 107 -1.50 -9.06 -13.16
CA TRP A 107 -2.83 -9.19 -13.74
C TRP A 107 -2.78 -9.28 -15.27
N TRP A 108 -2.04 -8.37 -15.92
CA TRP A 108 -1.94 -8.31 -17.37
C TRP A 108 -1.31 -9.56 -17.97
N THR A 109 -0.22 -10.03 -17.44
CA THR A 109 0.53 -11.20 -17.96
C THR A 109 -0.23 -12.50 -17.75
N ARG A 110 -0.93 -12.65 -16.63
CA ARG A 110 -1.65 -13.88 -16.28
C ARG A 110 -3.00 -14.05 -16.96
N ARG A 111 -3.58 -12.99 -17.48
CA ARG A 111 -4.90 -13.10 -18.18
C ARG A 111 -4.89 -14.01 -19.41
N SER A 112 -3.72 -14.22 -20.00
CA SER A 112 -3.52 -15.05 -21.20
C SER A 112 -2.90 -16.43 -20.89
N THR A 113 -2.57 -16.72 -19.63
CA THR A 113 -2.03 -18.03 -19.24
C THR A 113 -3.16 -19.02 -18.98
N ALA A 114 -2.90 -20.31 -19.25
CA ALA A 114 -3.85 -21.38 -18.98
C ALA A 114 -4.19 -21.44 -17.47
N GLY A 115 -5.47 -21.40 -17.13
CA GLY A 115 -5.94 -21.39 -15.74
C GLY A 115 -5.48 -20.18 -14.93
N ASN A 116 -5.02 -19.09 -15.57
CA ASN A 116 -4.42 -17.92 -14.94
C ASN A 116 -3.23 -18.26 -14.00
N ALA A 117 -2.50 -19.33 -14.32
CA ALA A 117 -1.35 -19.76 -13.55
C ALA A 117 -0.23 -18.70 -13.57
N PRO A 118 0.42 -18.42 -12.42
CA PRO A 118 1.55 -17.50 -12.40
C PRO A 118 2.77 -18.12 -13.10
N THR A 119 3.49 -17.31 -13.85
CA THR A 119 4.80 -17.65 -14.41
C THR A 119 5.89 -17.40 -13.36
N ASP A 120 7.12 -17.87 -13.62
CA ASP A 120 8.26 -17.62 -12.73
C ASP A 120 8.50 -16.13 -12.50
N VAL A 121 8.27 -15.31 -13.53
CA VAL A 121 8.36 -13.84 -13.42
C VAL A 121 7.31 -13.29 -12.48
N ASN A 122 6.07 -13.78 -12.55
CA ASN A 122 5.00 -13.34 -11.64
C ASN A 122 5.31 -13.71 -10.18
N ILE A 123 5.87 -14.91 -9.96
CA ILE A 123 6.28 -15.38 -8.63
C ILE A 123 7.42 -14.50 -8.09
N LEU A 124 8.42 -14.20 -8.92
CA LEU A 124 9.53 -13.33 -8.55
C LEU A 124 9.05 -11.92 -8.18
N VAL A 125 8.21 -11.32 -9.02
CA VAL A 125 7.61 -9.98 -8.78
C VAL A 125 6.83 -9.98 -7.47
N SER A 126 5.98 -10.99 -7.23
CA SER A 126 5.21 -11.11 -5.98
C SER A 126 6.12 -11.26 -4.75
N SER A 127 7.23 -12.00 -4.89
CA SER A 127 8.19 -12.23 -3.81
C SER A 127 8.94 -10.96 -3.42
N ILE A 128 9.28 -10.11 -4.38
CA ILE A 128 9.93 -8.81 -4.14
C ILE A 128 8.92 -7.80 -3.58
N CYS A 129 7.69 -7.79 -4.11
CA CYS A 129 6.68 -6.82 -3.70
C CYS A 129 6.15 -7.07 -2.28
N LEU A 130 6.14 -8.32 -1.79
CA LEU A 130 5.64 -8.62 -0.45
C LEU A 130 6.36 -7.82 0.65
N PRO A 131 7.69 -7.87 0.80
CA PRO A 131 8.39 -7.07 1.80
C PRO A 131 8.24 -5.56 1.57
N LEU A 132 8.20 -5.09 0.32
CA LEU A 132 7.97 -3.67 0.02
C LEU A 132 6.60 -3.19 0.50
N LEU A 133 5.55 -4.00 0.31
CA LEU A 133 4.21 -3.70 0.80
C LEU A 133 4.12 -3.74 2.33
N MET A 134 4.86 -4.63 3.01
CA MET A 134 4.96 -4.64 4.47
C MET A 134 5.60 -3.33 4.99
N LEU A 135 6.66 -2.85 4.34
CA LEU A 135 7.27 -1.55 4.65
C LEU A 135 6.28 -0.39 4.38
N ALA A 136 5.59 -0.40 3.25
CA ALA A 136 4.58 0.59 2.93
C ALA A 136 3.45 0.62 3.98
N ALA A 137 2.94 -0.55 4.40
CA ALA A 137 1.93 -0.65 5.45
C ALA A 137 2.41 -0.08 6.80
N SER A 138 3.66 -0.36 7.17
CA SER A 138 4.28 0.22 8.39
C SER A 138 4.34 1.75 8.34
N LEU A 139 4.76 2.32 7.20
CA LEU A 139 4.77 3.78 7.00
C LEU A 139 3.35 4.38 7.01
N GLY A 140 2.36 3.68 6.44
CA GLY A 140 0.95 4.05 6.53
C GLY A 140 0.44 4.08 7.97
N GLY A 141 0.76 3.07 8.75
CA GLY A 141 0.48 3.04 10.19
C GLY A 141 1.12 4.22 10.93
N MET A 142 2.38 4.56 10.62
CA MET A 142 3.06 5.73 11.19
C MET A 142 2.36 7.05 10.81
N LEU A 143 1.87 7.18 9.58
CA LEU A 143 1.10 8.37 9.14
C LEU A 143 -0.19 8.55 9.94
N VAL A 144 -0.93 7.48 10.16
CA VAL A 144 -2.19 7.53 10.91
C VAL A 144 -1.94 7.71 12.40
N TYR A 145 -1.22 6.79 13.03
CA TYR A 145 -1.05 6.75 14.49
C TYR A 145 0.01 7.72 15.02
N GLY A 146 1.11 7.89 14.30
CA GLY A 146 2.20 8.78 14.70
C GLY A 146 1.95 10.25 14.34
N TYR A 147 1.41 10.49 13.16
CA TYR A 147 1.21 11.84 12.64
C TYR A 147 -0.25 12.30 12.57
N GLY A 148 -1.23 11.42 12.85
CA GLY A 148 -2.65 11.74 12.86
C GLY A 148 -3.20 12.15 11.49
N VAL A 149 -2.67 11.57 10.40
CA VAL A 149 -3.17 11.81 9.04
C VAL A 149 -4.54 11.16 8.90
N GLY A 150 -5.52 11.90 8.37
CA GLY A 150 -6.90 11.42 8.18
C GLY A 150 -7.78 11.49 9.44
N VAL A 151 -7.24 11.24 10.64
CA VAL A 151 -8.03 11.16 11.89
C VAL A 151 -8.35 12.54 12.48
N ARG A 152 -7.40 13.49 12.42
CA ARG A 152 -7.58 14.84 13.00
C ARG A 152 -8.60 15.72 12.28
N ARG A 153 -8.92 15.42 11.01
CA ARG A 153 -9.95 16.17 10.27
C ARG A 153 -11.34 16.01 10.89
N GLN A 154 -11.67 14.79 11.32
CA GLN A 154 -12.99 14.52 11.93
C GLN A 154 -13.16 15.23 13.27
N GLY A 155 -12.10 15.30 14.10
CA GLY A 155 -12.14 16.00 15.38
C GLY A 155 -12.23 17.54 15.26
N ALA A 156 -11.52 18.14 14.29
CA ALA A 156 -11.57 19.58 14.06
C ALA A 156 -12.91 20.04 13.49
N THR A 157 -13.49 19.30 12.54
CA THR A 157 -14.80 19.59 11.95
C THR A 157 -15.91 19.43 12.98
N ARG A 158 -15.79 18.47 13.90
CA ARG A 158 -16.75 18.27 14.99
C ARG A 158 -16.70 19.42 16.00
N ARG A 159 -15.51 19.87 16.40
CA ARG A 159 -15.36 21.03 17.31
C ARG A 159 -15.92 22.31 16.71
N LEU A 160 -15.63 22.62 15.43
CA LEU A 160 -16.18 23.80 14.74
C LEU A 160 -17.71 23.74 14.61
N LYS A 161 -18.30 22.55 14.45
CA LYS A 161 -19.75 22.37 14.46
C LYS A 161 -20.38 22.52 15.86
N GLU A 162 -19.65 22.16 16.90
CA GLU A 162 -20.12 22.32 18.29
C GLU A 162 -20.01 23.79 18.74
N GLU A 163 -18.93 24.49 18.36
CA GLU A 163 -18.75 25.93 18.60
C GLU A 163 -19.79 26.79 17.85
N GLY A 164 -20.08 26.51 16.58
CA GLY A 164 -21.09 27.23 15.79
C GLY A 164 -22.55 26.87 16.14
N LYS A 165 -22.80 26.01 17.11
CA LYS A 165 -24.15 25.76 17.66
C LYS A 165 -24.35 26.42 19.02
N ALA A 166 -23.27 26.93 19.63
CA ALA A 166 -23.30 27.61 20.93
C ALA A 166 -23.46 29.15 20.81
N GLU A 167 -23.44 29.68 19.57
CA GLU A 167 -23.83 31.05 19.19
C GLU A 167 -25.27 31.06 18.63
#